data_821e49310e44a010127f1074bb081b1d
#
_entry.id   821e49310e44a010127f1074bb081b1d
#
_cell.length_a   1.000
_cell.length_b   1.000
_cell.length_c   1.000
_cell.angle_alpha   90.00
_cell.angle_beta   90.00
_cell.angle_gamma   90.00
#
_symmetry.space_group_name_H-M   'P 1'
#
loop_
_entity.id
_entity.type
_entity.pdbx_description
1 polymer ?
#
loop_
_entity_poly.entity_id
_entity_poly.type
_entity_poly.pdbx_seq_one_letter_code
_entity_poly.pdbx_strand_id
1 'polypeptide(L)'
;MKISIVGPGLMPIPPKGWGAVESLIWDMANALKELGHSVQIINTTDGNKVLQAIEEHDPDFVHINYDDFIVLYPHINRPKAMTSHFGYLERPDMMNGYVNIFNKFGELKPNV
;
A
#
# COMPACT_ATOMS: atom_id res chain seq x y z
N MET A 1 7.07 11.93 -11.14
CA MET A 1 6.40 10.66 -11.45
C MET A 1 4.98 10.64 -10.88
N LYS A 2 4.16 9.74 -11.39
CA LYS A 2 2.81 9.50 -10.85
C LYS A 2 2.88 8.38 -9.82
N ILE A 3 2.42 8.65 -8.61
CA ILE A 3 2.52 7.72 -7.48
C ILE A 3 1.12 7.48 -6.92
N SER A 4 0.77 6.21 -6.72
CA SER A 4 -0.44 5.83 -5.98
C SER A 4 -0.04 5.30 -4.61
N ILE A 5 -0.62 5.87 -3.56
CA ILE A 5 -0.42 5.43 -2.19
C ILE A 5 -1.72 4.81 -1.70
N VAL A 6 -1.65 3.56 -1.28
CA VAL A 6 -2.83 2.79 -0.85
C VAL A 6 -2.86 2.72 0.66
N GLY A 7 -3.96 3.18 1.24
CA GLY A 7 -4.24 3.10 2.67
C GLY A 7 -5.22 1.98 3.01
N PRO A 8 -5.45 1.74 4.32
CA PRO A 8 -6.31 0.65 4.79
C PRO A 8 -7.80 0.83 4.47
N GLY A 9 -8.28 2.06 4.31
CA GLY A 9 -9.69 2.34 4.12
C GLY A 9 -10.53 2.31 5.38
N LEU A 10 -9.88 2.18 6.54
CA LEU A 10 -10.56 2.05 7.83
C LEU A 10 -10.89 3.41 8.45
N MET A 11 -10.11 4.43 8.15
CA MET A 11 -10.25 5.79 8.66
C MET A 11 -9.98 6.80 7.54
N PRO A 12 -10.51 8.03 7.64
CA PRO A 12 -10.23 9.05 6.63
C PRO A 12 -8.75 9.46 6.58
N ILE A 13 -8.31 9.94 5.44
CA ILE A 13 -6.97 10.51 5.24
C ILE A 13 -7.16 11.95 4.74
N PRO A 14 -6.74 13.00 5.50
CA PRO A 14 -6.13 12.92 6.84
C PRO A 14 -7.13 12.46 7.91
N PRO A 15 -6.64 11.82 8.99
CA PRO A 15 -7.54 11.36 10.05
C PRO A 15 -8.09 12.54 10.87
N LYS A 16 -9.33 12.38 11.37
CA LYS A 16 -9.98 13.43 12.20
C LYS A 16 -9.55 13.38 13.66
N GLY A 17 -8.80 12.39 14.04
CA GLY A 17 -8.28 12.20 15.38
C GLY A 17 -7.01 11.40 15.31
N TRP A 18 -6.88 10.37 16.15
CA TRP A 18 -5.72 9.51 16.12
C TRP A 18 -5.79 8.54 14.93
N GLY A 19 -4.69 8.41 14.21
CA GLY A 19 -4.57 7.48 13.09
C GLY A 19 -3.13 7.50 12.57
N ALA A 20 -2.28 6.61 13.11
CA ALA A 20 -0.84 6.64 12.83
C ALA A 20 -0.52 6.38 11.36
N VAL A 21 -1.10 5.33 10.77
CA VAL A 21 -0.85 4.98 9.36
C VAL A 21 -1.42 6.05 8.44
N GLU A 22 -2.63 6.51 8.70
CA GLU A 22 -3.32 7.55 7.93
C GLU A 22 -2.54 8.88 7.96
N SER A 23 -2.00 9.25 9.12
CA SER A 23 -1.15 10.43 9.25
C SER A 23 0.14 10.31 8.46
N LEU A 24 0.79 9.14 8.51
CA LEU A 24 2.01 8.87 7.72
C LEU A 24 1.74 8.97 6.22
N ILE A 25 0.62 8.42 5.76
CA ILE A 25 0.24 8.47 4.34
C ILE A 25 0.02 9.93 3.91
N TRP A 26 -0.69 10.70 4.72
CA TRP A 26 -0.95 12.10 4.43
C TRP A 26 0.34 12.93 4.34
N ASP A 27 1.22 12.77 5.33
CA ASP A 27 2.50 13.48 5.37
C ASP A 27 3.39 13.10 4.19
N MET A 28 3.47 11.82 3.88
CA MET A 28 4.24 11.31 2.74
C MET A 28 3.70 11.84 1.42
N ALA A 29 2.38 11.83 1.24
CA ALA A 29 1.75 12.34 0.02
C ALA A 29 2.06 13.82 -0.19
N ASN A 30 1.96 14.63 0.87
CA ASN A 30 2.27 16.05 0.79
C ASN A 30 3.74 16.32 0.50
N ALA A 31 4.64 15.57 1.13
CA ALA A 31 6.07 15.69 0.87
C ALA A 31 6.42 15.35 -0.57
N LEU A 32 5.83 14.28 -1.12
CA LEU A 32 6.05 13.90 -2.51
C LEU A 32 5.49 14.94 -3.50
N LYS A 33 4.35 15.54 -3.18
CA LYS A 33 3.80 16.64 -4.00
C LYS A 33 4.72 17.85 -4.00
N GLU A 34 5.32 18.19 -2.85
CA GLU A 34 6.29 19.29 -2.76
C GLU A 34 7.53 19.02 -3.60
N LEU A 35 7.91 17.75 -3.78
CA LEU A 35 9.01 17.34 -4.65
C LEU A 35 8.64 17.31 -6.14
N GLY A 36 7.40 17.65 -6.48
CA GLY A 36 6.95 17.74 -7.86
C GLY A 36 6.27 16.49 -8.41
N HIS A 37 5.98 15.49 -7.57
CA HIS A 37 5.28 14.29 -8.01
C HIS A 37 3.77 14.47 -8.01
N SER A 38 3.08 13.76 -8.92
CA SER A 38 1.63 13.65 -8.91
C SER A 38 1.24 12.47 -8.02
N VAL A 39 0.47 12.71 -6.95
CA VAL A 39 0.16 11.69 -5.96
C VAL A 39 -1.35 11.48 -5.86
N GLN A 40 -1.76 10.22 -5.96
CA GLN A 40 -3.12 9.76 -5.68
C GLN A 40 -3.11 8.97 -4.38
N ILE A 41 -4.06 9.26 -3.48
CA ILE A 41 -4.32 8.44 -2.30
C ILE A 41 -5.54 7.57 -2.58
N ILE A 42 -5.37 6.26 -2.45
CA ILE A 42 -6.46 5.28 -2.58
C ILE A 42 -6.75 4.76 -1.19
N ASN A 43 -7.93 5.06 -0.66
CA ASN A 43 -8.30 4.75 0.72
C ASN A 43 -9.68 4.09 0.76
N THR A 44 -9.72 2.78 0.53
CA THR A 44 -10.94 1.98 0.54
C THR A 44 -10.62 0.58 1.07
N THR A 45 -11.61 -0.07 1.70
CA THR A 45 -11.50 -1.46 2.14
C THR A 45 -11.74 -2.47 1.01
N ASP A 46 -12.22 -2.02 -0.14
CA ASP A 46 -12.55 -2.89 -1.27
C ASP A 46 -11.33 -3.05 -2.19
N GLY A 47 -10.72 -4.24 -2.16
CA GLY A 47 -9.55 -4.56 -2.98
C GLY A 47 -9.79 -4.40 -4.48
N ASN A 48 -10.98 -4.71 -4.97
CA ASN A 48 -11.29 -4.52 -6.40
C ASN A 48 -11.29 -3.04 -6.78
N LYS A 49 -11.78 -2.18 -5.90
CA LYS A 49 -11.73 -0.72 -6.12
C LYS A 49 -10.30 -0.19 -6.06
N VAL A 50 -9.45 -0.77 -5.21
CA VAL A 50 -8.02 -0.44 -5.19
C VAL A 50 -7.39 -0.73 -6.55
N LEU A 51 -7.57 -1.93 -7.07
CA LEU A 51 -7.02 -2.33 -8.37
C LEU A 51 -7.56 -1.47 -9.51
N GLN A 52 -8.86 -1.17 -9.51
CA GLN A 52 -9.49 -0.31 -10.49
C GLN A 52 -8.90 1.10 -10.45
N ALA A 53 -8.74 1.68 -9.27
CA ALA A 53 -8.19 3.02 -9.11
C ALA A 53 -6.73 3.10 -9.59
N ILE A 54 -5.94 2.05 -9.34
CA ILE A 54 -4.57 1.95 -9.86
C ILE A 54 -4.56 1.97 -11.38
N GLU A 55 -5.40 1.14 -12.01
CA GLU A 55 -5.47 1.09 -13.47
C GLU A 55 -5.91 2.42 -14.09
N GLU A 56 -6.90 3.08 -13.50
CA GLU A 56 -7.37 4.38 -13.99
C GLU A 56 -6.33 5.49 -13.85
N HIS A 57 -5.57 5.49 -12.77
CA HIS A 57 -4.52 6.48 -12.54
C HIS A 57 -3.28 6.21 -13.38
N ASP A 58 -3.02 4.95 -13.71
CA ASP A 58 -1.84 4.50 -14.43
C ASP A 58 -0.54 5.05 -13.82
N PRO A 59 -0.25 4.73 -12.55
CA PRO A 59 0.90 5.30 -11.86
C PRO A 59 2.21 4.67 -12.32
N ASP A 60 3.30 5.40 -12.11
CA ASP A 60 4.67 4.90 -12.29
C ASP A 60 5.10 4.02 -11.11
N PHE A 61 4.50 4.22 -9.94
CA PHE A 61 4.85 3.49 -8.73
C PHE A 61 3.64 3.39 -7.80
N VAL A 62 3.49 2.24 -7.13
CA VAL A 62 2.42 1.97 -6.16
C VAL A 62 3.04 1.62 -4.81
N HIS A 63 2.61 2.30 -3.75
CA HIS A 63 3.03 2.01 -2.38
C HIS A 63 1.83 1.57 -1.54
N ILE A 64 1.82 0.31 -1.11
CA ILE A 64 0.76 -0.28 -0.32
C ILE A 64 1.11 -0.19 1.16
N ASN A 65 0.19 0.33 1.96
CA ASN A 65 0.38 0.55 3.40
C ASN A 65 -0.61 -0.25 4.26
N TYR A 66 -1.17 -1.32 3.73
CA TYR A 66 -2.07 -2.18 4.47
C TYR A 66 -1.72 -3.64 4.21
N ASP A 67 -1.39 -4.37 5.28
CA ASP A 67 -0.89 -5.74 5.22
C ASP A 67 -1.89 -6.71 4.58
N ASP A 68 -3.20 -6.53 4.84
CA ASP A 68 -4.24 -7.39 4.26
C ASP A 68 -4.26 -7.31 2.74
N PHE A 69 -3.77 -6.23 2.15
CA PHE A 69 -3.68 -6.07 0.70
C PHE A 69 -2.48 -6.78 0.07
N ILE A 70 -1.76 -7.59 0.85
CA ILE A 70 -0.72 -8.46 0.27
C ILE A 70 -1.30 -9.36 -0.83
N VAL A 71 -2.58 -9.72 -0.72
CA VAL A 71 -3.28 -10.53 -1.72
C VAL A 71 -3.43 -9.81 -3.07
N LEU A 72 -3.38 -8.47 -3.08
CA LEU A 72 -3.44 -7.67 -4.30
C LEU A 72 -2.10 -7.53 -4.99
N TYR A 73 -1.01 -7.72 -4.26
CA TYR A 73 0.35 -7.45 -4.75
C TYR A 73 0.65 -8.14 -6.07
N PRO A 74 0.32 -9.43 -6.25
CA PRO A 74 0.59 -10.12 -7.54
C PRO A 74 -0.22 -9.58 -8.72
N HIS A 75 -1.32 -8.88 -8.46
CA HIS A 75 -2.22 -8.36 -9.49
C HIS A 75 -1.88 -6.93 -9.91
N ILE A 76 -0.91 -6.31 -9.26
CA ILE A 76 -0.46 -4.96 -9.59
C ILE A 76 0.72 -5.06 -10.56
N ASN A 77 0.50 -4.72 -11.81
CA ASN A 77 1.50 -4.84 -12.86
C ASN A 77 2.26 -3.52 -13.05
N ARG A 78 2.80 -2.99 -11.97
CA ARG A 78 3.58 -1.75 -11.89
C ARG A 78 4.71 -1.91 -10.90
N PRO A 79 5.78 -1.10 -10.97
CA PRO A 79 6.73 -0.99 -9.86
C PRO A 79 5.98 -0.70 -8.57
N LYS A 80 6.27 -1.47 -7.53
CA LYS A 80 5.47 -1.44 -6.31
C LYS A 80 6.32 -1.76 -5.09
N ALA A 81 5.86 -1.29 -3.93
CA ALA A 81 6.41 -1.64 -2.63
C ALA A 81 5.27 -1.79 -1.63
N MET A 82 5.55 -2.46 -0.54
CA MET A 82 4.61 -2.64 0.55
C MET A 82 5.30 -2.41 1.88
N THR A 83 4.66 -1.65 2.75
CA THR A 83 5.10 -1.45 4.12
C THR A 83 4.12 -2.13 5.07
N SER A 84 4.63 -3.02 5.91
CA SER A 84 3.85 -3.64 6.98
C SER A 84 3.88 -2.76 8.21
N HIS A 85 2.72 -2.28 8.65
CA HIS A 85 2.58 -1.42 9.83
C HIS A 85 2.04 -2.16 11.05
N PHE A 86 1.52 -3.37 10.87
CA PHE A 86 0.74 -4.06 11.89
C PHE A 86 1.46 -5.26 12.52
N GLY A 87 2.75 -5.44 12.24
CA GLY A 87 3.54 -6.54 12.83
C GLY A 87 3.07 -7.93 12.41
N TYR A 88 2.47 -8.07 11.25
CA TYR A 88 1.95 -9.37 10.77
C TYR A 88 3.03 -10.42 10.56
N LEU A 89 4.27 -10.00 10.39
CA LEU A 89 5.40 -10.93 10.28
C LEU A 89 5.63 -11.73 11.57
N GLU A 90 5.07 -11.28 12.70
CA GLU A 90 5.11 -11.98 13.98
C GLU A 90 3.93 -12.94 14.17
N ARG A 91 2.97 -12.96 13.25
CA ARG A 91 1.79 -13.82 13.31
C ARG A 91 1.91 -14.97 12.32
N PRO A 92 1.87 -16.24 12.78
CA PRO A 92 2.11 -17.39 11.90
C PRO A 92 1.14 -17.50 10.72
N ASP A 93 -0.13 -17.15 10.92
CA ASP A 93 -1.16 -17.19 9.87
C ASP A 93 -0.86 -16.19 8.74
N MET A 94 -0.45 -14.98 9.11
CA MET A 94 -0.11 -13.94 8.14
C MET A 94 1.26 -14.20 7.52
N MET A 95 2.22 -14.72 8.30
CA MET A 95 3.54 -15.09 7.79
C MET A 95 3.43 -16.12 6.66
N ASN A 96 2.55 -17.11 6.78
CA ASN A 96 2.32 -18.09 5.73
C ASN A 96 1.85 -17.45 4.43
N GLY A 97 0.97 -16.46 4.50
CA GLY A 97 0.53 -15.70 3.33
C GLY A 97 1.69 -14.99 2.64
N TYR A 98 2.55 -14.32 3.40
CA TYR A 98 3.74 -13.65 2.87
C TYR A 98 4.71 -14.65 2.23
N VAL A 99 5.00 -15.75 2.91
CA VAL A 99 5.91 -16.79 2.40
C VAL A 99 5.41 -17.38 1.09
N ASN A 100 4.11 -17.64 0.98
CA ASN A 100 3.53 -18.16 -0.26
C ASN A 100 3.70 -17.17 -1.43
N ILE A 101 3.53 -15.87 -1.17
CA ILE A 101 3.73 -14.84 -2.19
C ILE A 101 5.22 -14.72 -2.54
N PHE A 102 6.10 -14.74 -1.55
CA PHE A 102 7.56 -14.70 -1.78
C PHE A 102 8.01 -15.88 -2.65
N ASN A 103 7.54 -17.08 -2.34
CA ASN A 103 7.90 -18.29 -3.09
C ASN A 103 7.36 -18.26 -4.52
N LYS A 104 6.15 -17.74 -4.71
CA LYS A 104 5.49 -17.70 -6.01
C LYS A 104 6.10 -16.67 -6.95
N PHE A 105 6.47 -15.49 -6.43
CA PHE A 105 6.90 -14.36 -7.26
C PHE A 105 8.39 -14.04 -7.16
N GLY A 106 9.08 -14.56 -6.15
CA GLY A 106 10.51 -14.36 -5.97
C GLY A 106 10.98 -12.93 -5.75
N GLU A 107 10.06 -11.98 -5.72
CA GLU A 107 10.34 -10.54 -5.70
C GLU A 107 10.24 -9.92 -4.31
N LEU A 108 9.44 -10.52 -3.44
CA LEU A 108 9.15 -9.97 -2.14
C LEU A 108 10.17 -10.46 -1.13
N LYS A 109 11.06 -9.58 -0.74
CA LYS A 109 12.03 -9.84 0.33
C LYS A 109 11.77 -8.83 1.44
N PRO A 110 11.27 -9.28 2.61
CA PRO A 110 11.05 -8.34 3.71
C PRO A 110 12.38 -7.75 4.17
N ASN A 111 12.38 -6.44 4.38
CA ASN A 111 13.46 -5.76 5.06
C ASN A 111 13.19 -5.86 6.56
N VAL A 112 13.84 -6.79 7.21
CA VAL A 112 13.73 -7.02 8.65
C VAL A 112 15.05 -6.74 9.34
#